data_b0e68c66d04c8762acaf930aca62036e
#
_entry.id   b0e68c66d04c8762acaf930aca62036e
#
_cell.length_a   1.000
_cell.length_b   1.000
_cell.length_c   1.000
_cell.angle_alpha   90.00
_cell.angle_beta   90.00
_cell.angle_gamma   90.00
#
_symmetry.space_group_name_H-M   'P 1'
#
loop_
_entity.id
_entity.type
_entity.pdbx_description
1 polymer ?
#
loop_
_entity_poly.entity_id
_entity_poly.type
_entity_poly.pdbx_seq_one_letter_code
_entity_poly.pdbx_strand_id
1 'polypeptide(L)'
;MIYELRKQIEYFLRNKIYMVSLIIAAVAGYGYEITHSSLGIDDVCIGLYFDDGLGVSIGRWPFYVINKLFHVTGFEPFIMEFAAVLILMFAAIVWSAVLRYILGDKLPIACYAVFSAMFLDYSLIAEVFIYYLQNGVPIIYTLVGMAVFDFYYLYTHDLEQKQRILHKLGMSLLVSVSVGFYEAAANVFLTGVLLIMIVDCFGANHMRIRKFKQFFMSLFLVGRVLVYAIVERSLITKVCMAIFGIEPYSYRSAGSMLRILKYPGRILTIIRQILRDYVFVGLAYYPIGLFVATSILFIVIIIAGSIYKKNLYILFLGIICYGSIFVLSLPQGDALPYRSNLMIALLVAMVLFLSLIHISEPTRLALIS
;
A
#
# COMPACT_ATOMS: atom_id res chain seq x y z
N MET A 1 10.72 -14.41 12.09
CA MET A 1 9.90 -13.59 11.20
C MET A 1 9.49 -14.32 9.92
N ILE A 2 10.40 -14.63 8.98
CA ILE A 2 10.05 -15.27 7.70
C ILE A 2 9.23 -16.55 7.88
N TYR A 3 9.61 -17.39 8.85
CA TYR A 3 8.86 -18.60 9.18
C TYR A 3 7.41 -18.32 9.60
N GLU A 4 7.19 -17.30 10.44
CA GLU A 4 5.84 -16.94 10.92
C GLU A 4 4.97 -16.39 9.79
N LEU A 5 5.52 -15.48 8.98
CA LEU A 5 4.80 -14.96 7.82
C LEU A 5 4.47 -16.09 6.82
N ARG A 6 5.43 -16.95 6.52
CA ARG A 6 5.24 -18.13 5.66
C ARG A 6 4.10 -19.02 6.17
N LYS A 7 4.09 -19.33 7.48
CA LYS A 7 3.03 -20.12 8.11
C LYS A 7 1.64 -19.51 7.90
N GLN A 8 1.52 -18.18 8.03
CA GLN A 8 0.25 -17.49 7.78
C GLN A 8 -0.14 -17.52 6.30
N ILE A 9 0.81 -17.32 5.39
CA ILE A 9 0.58 -17.42 3.93
C ILE A 9 0.13 -18.83 3.56
N GLU A 10 0.81 -19.87 4.05
CA GLU A 10 0.44 -21.27 3.80
C GLU A 10 -0.98 -21.59 4.28
N TYR A 11 -1.43 -21.00 5.39
CA TYR A 11 -2.80 -21.14 5.87
C TYR A 11 -3.83 -20.68 4.82
N PHE A 12 -3.62 -19.51 4.21
CA PHE A 12 -4.53 -18.99 3.19
C PHE A 12 -4.43 -19.78 1.88
N LEU A 13 -3.24 -20.16 1.44
CA LEU A 13 -3.03 -20.94 0.22
C LEU A 13 -3.70 -22.33 0.30
N ARG A 14 -3.75 -22.94 1.50
CA ARG A 14 -4.41 -24.24 1.73
C ARG A 14 -5.92 -24.12 1.89
N ASN A 15 -6.45 -22.93 2.13
CA ASN A 15 -7.88 -22.74 2.34
C ASN A 15 -8.61 -22.59 1.00
N LYS A 16 -9.32 -23.64 0.59
CA LYS A 16 -10.03 -23.68 -0.70
C LYS A 16 -11.06 -22.56 -0.86
N ILE A 17 -11.84 -22.27 0.21
CA ILE A 17 -12.89 -21.23 0.16
C ILE A 17 -12.24 -19.87 -0.11
N TYR A 18 -11.18 -19.54 0.63
CA TYR A 18 -10.46 -18.28 0.45
C TYR A 18 -9.86 -18.17 -0.96
N MET A 19 -9.18 -19.22 -1.44
CA MET A 19 -8.56 -19.21 -2.77
C MET A 19 -9.58 -19.09 -3.89
N VAL A 20 -10.70 -19.81 -3.80
CA VAL A 20 -11.79 -19.68 -4.80
C VAL A 20 -12.37 -18.27 -4.76
N SER A 21 -12.64 -17.70 -3.60
CA SER A 21 -13.14 -16.32 -3.48
C SER A 21 -12.16 -15.31 -4.07
N LEU A 22 -10.85 -15.50 -3.84
CA LEU A 22 -9.79 -14.64 -4.38
C LEU A 22 -9.72 -14.72 -5.92
N ILE A 23 -9.82 -15.93 -6.48
CA ILE A 23 -9.82 -16.13 -7.94
C ILE A 23 -11.07 -15.50 -8.56
N ILE A 24 -12.25 -15.69 -7.94
CA ILE A 24 -13.50 -15.08 -8.43
C ILE A 24 -13.37 -13.55 -8.44
N ALA A 25 -12.86 -12.94 -7.37
CA ALA A 25 -12.62 -11.51 -7.30
C ALA A 25 -11.66 -11.07 -8.41
N ALA A 26 -10.50 -11.73 -8.55
CA ALA A 26 -9.53 -11.38 -9.59
C ALA A 26 -10.09 -11.48 -11.02
N VAL A 27 -10.89 -12.50 -11.30
CA VAL A 27 -11.54 -12.65 -12.62
C VAL A 27 -12.64 -11.60 -12.82
N ALA A 28 -13.42 -11.28 -11.79
CA ALA A 28 -14.44 -10.25 -11.86
C ALA A 28 -13.84 -8.86 -12.08
N GLY A 29 -12.76 -8.52 -11.38
CA GLY A 29 -12.10 -7.22 -11.50
C GLY A 29 -11.25 -7.05 -12.76
N TYR A 30 -10.52 -8.10 -13.16
CA TYR A 30 -9.47 -8.00 -14.19
C TYR A 30 -9.61 -8.96 -15.35
N GLY A 31 -10.65 -9.80 -15.37
CA GLY A 31 -10.83 -10.79 -16.44
C GLY A 31 -10.95 -10.18 -17.84
N TYR A 32 -11.52 -8.98 -17.92
CA TYR A 32 -11.58 -8.23 -19.18
C TYR A 32 -10.18 -7.76 -19.62
N GLU A 33 -9.44 -7.13 -18.73
CA GLU A 33 -8.08 -6.61 -19.01
C GLU A 33 -7.10 -7.73 -19.42
N ILE A 34 -7.13 -8.87 -18.72
CA ILE A 34 -6.29 -10.03 -19.06
C ILE A 34 -6.56 -10.56 -20.47
N THR A 35 -7.80 -10.39 -20.98
CA THR A 35 -8.20 -10.92 -22.28
C THR A 35 -8.27 -9.86 -23.39
N HIS A 36 -8.31 -8.58 -23.02
CA HIS A 36 -8.43 -7.45 -23.95
C HIS A 36 -7.44 -6.37 -23.52
N SER A 37 -6.43 -6.13 -24.33
CA SER A 37 -5.43 -5.09 -24.02
C SER A 37 -6.07 -3.69 -24.09
N SER A 38 -5.94 -2.95 -22.98
CA SER A 38 -6.24 -1.51 -22.91
C SER A 38 -4.94 -0.72 -23.13
N LEU A 39 -4.90 0.13 -24.14
CA LEU A 39 -3.72 0.96 -24.43
C LEU A 39 -3.90 2.35 -23.84
N GLY A 40 -3.08 2.71 -22.86
CA GLY A 40 -2.95 4.08 -22.38
C GLY A 40 -2.11 4.94 -23.32
N ILE A 41 -2.13 6.26 -23.14
CA ILE A 41 -1.34 7.19 -23.97
C ILE A 41 0.16 6.88 -23.85
N ASP A 42 0.64 6.57 -22.64
CA ASP A 42 2.05 6.24 -22.40
C ASP A 42 2.43 4.91 -23.08
N ASP A 43 1.51 3.97 -23.18
CA ASP A 43 1.73 2.66 -23.78
C ASP A 43 1.86 2.73 -25.29
N VAL A 44 1.16 3.63 -25.94
CA VAL A 44 1.35 3.91 -27.39
C VAL A 44 2.77 4.38 -27.65
N CYS A 45 3.30 5.26 -26.82
CA CYS A 45 4.68 5.74 -26.96
C CYS A 45 5.68 4.61 -26.70
N ILE A 46 5.48 3.79 -25.68
CA ILE A 46 6.35 2.64 -25.35
C ILE A 46 6.26 1.57 -26.44
N GLY A 47 5.05 1.24 -26.90
CA GLY A 47 4.82 0.25 -27.96
C GLY A 47 5.46 0.65 -29.30
N LEU A 48 5.45 1.94 -29.63
CA LEU A 48 6.05 2.46 -30.88
C LEU A 48 7.58 2.60 -30.81
N TYR A 49 8.12 3.03 -29.66
CA TYR A 49 9.53 3.39 -29.52
C TYR A 49 10.29 2.47 -28.58
N PHE A 50 9.60 1.66 -27.80
CA PHE A 50 10.12 0.76 -26.77
C PHE A 50 11.26 1.36 -25.92
N ASP A 51 11.08 2.59 -25.45
CA ASP A 51 12.04 3.26 -24.58
C ASP A 51 11.80 2.83 -23.12
N ASP A 52 12.41 1.71 -22.75
CA ASP A 52 12.37 1.20 -21.36
C ASP A 52 13.29 2.01 -20.43
N GLY A 53 14.23 2.80 -20.96
CA GLY A 53 15.13 3.66 -20.20
C GLY A 53 14.44 4.85 -19.53
N LEU A 54 13.30 5.30 -20.05
CA LEU A 54 12.51 6.38 -19.45
C LEU A 54 12.18 6.09 -17.97
N GLY A 55 11.83 4.86 -17.64
CA GLY A 55 11.57 4.44 -16.26
C GLY A 55 12.74 4.74 -15.34
N VAL A 56 13.96 4.38 -15.74
CA VAL A 56 15.19 4.61 -14.96
C VAL A 56 15.48 6.10 -14.84
N SER A 57 15.35 6.88 -15.92
CA SER A 57 15.63 8.31 -15.93
C SER A 57 14.76 9.12 -14.97
N ILE A 58 13.56 8.63 -14.65
CA ILE A 58 12.65 9.20 -13.63
C ILE A 58 12.73 8.51 -12.28
N GLY A 59 13.68 7.56 -12.09
CA GLY A 59 13.94 6.88 -10.84
C GLY A 59 13.14 5.59 -10.60
N ARG A 60 12.49 5.02 -11.63
CA ARG A 60 11.73 3.75 -11.56
C ARG A 60 12.55 2.57 -12.09
N TRP A 61 13.71 2.37 -11.50
CA TRP A 61 14.71 1.41 -11.95
C TRP A 61 14.31 -0.09 -11.80
N PRO A 62 13.49 -0.54 -10.81
CA PRO A 62 13.29 -1.98 -10.61
C PRO A 62 12.58 -2.64 -11.79
N PHE A 63 11.61 -1.97 -12.40
CA PHE A 63 10.90 -2.50 -13.55
C PHE A 63 11.84 -2.70 -14.74
N TYR A 64 12.71 -1.73 -14.99
CA TYR A 64 13.75 -1.84 -16.02
C TYR A 64 14.70 -3.02 -15.79
N VAL A 65 15.17 -3.17 -14.54
CA VAL A 65 16.05 -4.29 -14.17
C VAL A 65 15.35 -5.63 -14.37
N ILE A 66 14.08 -5.75 -13.99
CA ILE A 66 13.26 -6.95 -14.22
C ILE A 66 13.17 -7.26 -15.72
N ASN A 67 12.83 -6.27 -16.55
CA ASN A 67 12.75 -6.45 -18.00
C ASN A 67 14.07 -6.95 -18.59
N LYS A 68 15.21 -6.40 -18.14
CA LYS A 68 16.54 -6.85 -18.59
C LYS A 68 16.86 -8.27 -18.13
N LEU A 69 16.51 -8.62 -16.87
CA LEU A 69 16.74 -9.97 -16.33
C LEU A 69 15.93 -11.06 -17.06
N PHE A 70 14.70 -10.74 -17.42
CA PHE A 70 13.80 -11.66 -18.12
C PHE A 70 13.87 -11.54 -19.64
N HIS A 71 14.83 -10.74 -20.16
CA HIS A 71 15.00 -10.49 -21.60
C HIS A 71 13.71 -10.02 -22.29
N VAL A 72 12.91 -9.23 -21.60
CA VAL A 72 11.72 -8.60 -22.21
C VAL A 72 12.18 -7.52 -23.15
N THR A 73 12.04 -7.78 -24.45
CA THR A 73 12.56 -6.89 -25.53
C THR A 73 11.43 -6.16 -26.29
N GLY A 74 10.20 -6.41 -25.92
CA GLY A 74 9.03 -5.84 -26.58
C GLY A 74 7.91 -5.46 -25.62
N PHE A 75 6.88 -4.87 -26.18
CA PHE A 75 5.65 -4.55 -25.48
C PHE A 75 4.77 -5.82 -25.41
N GLU A 76 4.71 -6.44 -24.23
CA GLU A 76 4.00 -7.71 -23.99
C GLU A 76 2.88 -7.50 -22.94
N PRO A 77 1.81 -6.76 -23.27
CA PRO A 77 0.80 -6.35 -22.29
C PRO A 77 0.11 -7.52 -21.61
N PHE A 78 -0.34 -8.53 -22.33
CA PHE A 78 -1.09 -9.66 -21.77
C PHE A 78 -0.32 -10.44 -20.72
N ILE A 79 0.94 -10.74 -20.98
CA ILE A 79 1.79 -11.49 -20.04
C ILE A 79 2.05 -10.64 -18.80
N MET A 80 2.31 -9.35 -18.98
CA MET A 80 2.62 -8.45 -17.87
C MET A 80 1.38 -8.16 -17.02
N GLU A 81 0.22 -7.97 -17.62
CA GLU A 81 -1.04 -7.78 -16.89
C GLU A 81 -1.45 -9.04 -16.13
N PHE A 82 -1.35 -10.21 -16.77
CA PHE A 82 -1.61 -11.48 -16.09
C PHE A 82 -0.69 -11.69 -14.89
N ALA A 83 0.62 -11.47 -15.07
CA ALA A 83 1.60 -11.56 -13.99
C ALA A 83 1.29 -10.55 -12.88
N ALA A 84 0.91 -9.32 -13.23
CA ALA A 84 0.57 -8.27 -12.29
C ALA A 84 -0.67 -8.64 -11.46
N VAL A 85 -1.71 -9.24 -12.07
CA VAL A 85 -2.90 -9.73 -11.34
C VAL A 85 -2.53 -10.87 -10.39
N LEU A 86 -1.70 -11.82 -10.80
CA LEU A 86 -1.21 -12.89 -9.91
C LEU A 86 -0.44 -12.34 -8.72
N ILE A 87 0.41 -11.34 -8.95
CA ILE A 87 1.17 -10.68 -7.88
C ILE A 87 0.23 -9.89 -6.97
N LEU A 88 -0.82 -9.25 -7.50
CA LEU A 88 -1.81 -8.54 -6.71
C LEU A 88 -2.62 -9.51 -5.83
N MET A 89 -3.00 -10.68 -6.35
CA MET A 89 -3.60 -11.75 -5.55
C MET A 89 -2.65 -12.19 -4.41
N PHE A 90 -1.37 -12.33 -4.72
CA PHE A 90 -0.37 -12.67 -3.69
C PHE A 90 -0.22 -11.54 -2.67
N ALA A 91 -0.27 -10.28 -3.06
CA ALA A 91 -0.30 -9.14 -2.15
C ALA A 91 -1.50 -9.21 -1.20
N ALA A 92 -2.70 -9.54 -1.69
CA ALA A 92 -3.89 -9.72 -0.86
C ALA A 92 -3.71 -10.86 0.17
N ILE A 93 -3.05 -11.95 -0.22
CA ILE A 93 -2.69 -13.05 0.69
C ILE A 93 -1.71 -12.57 1.77
N VAL A 94 -0.66 -11.80 1.39
CA VAL A 94 0.32 -11.26 2.33
C VAL A 94 -0.36 -10.35 3.35
N TRP A 95 -1.21 -9.41 2.92
CA TRP A 95 -1.93 -8.52 3.83
C TRP A 95 -2.90 -9.28 4.73
N SER A 96 -3.63 -10.28 4.21
CA SER A 96 -4.48 -11.16 5.01
C SER A 96 -3.66 -11.94 6.04
N ALA A 97 -2.46 -12.39 5.68
CA ALA A 97 -1.52 -13.08 6.58
C ALA A 97 -1.05 -12.15 7.71
N VAL A 98 -0.74 -10.89 7.42
CA VAL A 98 -0.41 -9.86 8.42
C VAL A 98 -1.57 -9.65 9.39
N LEU A 99 -2.78 -9.47 8.86
CA LEU A 99 -3.98 -9.25 9.67
C LEU A 99 -4.28 -10.47 10.58
N ARG A 100 -4.18 -11.68 10.04
CA ARG A 100 -4.40 -12.91 10.83
C ARG A 100 -3.34 -13.07 11.90
N TYR A 101 -2.09 -12.73 11.63
CA TYR A 101 -1.02 -12.78 12.62
C TYR A 101 -1.29 -11.83 13.81
N ILE A 102 -1.85 -10.64 13.54
CA ILE A 102 -2.19 -9.64 14.58
C ILE A 102 -3.40 -10.08 15.40
N LEU A 103 -4.44 -10.59 14.73
CA LEU A 103 -5.73 -10.90 15.34
C LEU A 103 -5.82 -12.33 15.90
N GLY A 104 -4.91 -13.22 15.46
CA GLY A 104 -5.01 -14.66 15.73
C GLY A 104 -6.21 -15.29 15.03
N ASP A 105 -6.73 -16.38 15.61
CA ASP A 105 -7.86 -17.15 15.05
C ASP A 105 -9.24 -16.58 15.44
N LYS A 106 -9.33 -15.25 15.63
CA LYS A 106 -10.56 -14.62 16.12
C LYS A 106 -11.63 -14.44 15.04
N LEU A 107 -11.22 -14.28 13.80
CA LEU A 107 -12.13 -14.01 12.71
C LEU A 107 -12.30 -15.22 11.78
N PRO A 108 -13.51 -15.41 11.26
CA PRO A 108 -13.75 -16.42 10.24
C PRO A 108 -13.02 -16.05 8.93
N ILE A 109 -12.70 -17.06 8.14
CA ILE A 109 -11.99 -16.92 6.87
C ILE A 109 -12.72 -15.98 5.89
N ALA A 110 -14.05 -15.91 5.96
CA ALA A 110 -14.88 -15.04 5.14
C ALA A 110 -14.52 -13.55 5.31
N CYS A 111 -14.12 -13.11 6.51
CA CYS A 111 -13.72 -11.72 6.74
C CYS A 111 -12.45 -11.36 5.93
N TYR A 112 -11.50 -12.28 5.87
CA TYR A 112 -10.28 -12.10 5.08
C TYR A 112 -10.56 -12.18 3.57
N ALA A 113 -11.52 -13.02 3.15
CA ALA A 113 -11.96 -13.08 1.76
C ALA A 113 -12.61 -11.77 1.31
N VAL A 114 -13.47 -11.18 2.16
CA VAL A 114 -14.06 -9.84 1.90
C VAL A 114 -12.99 -8.76 1.83
N PHE A 115 -12.04 -8.76 2.78
CA PHE A 115 -10.91 -7.83 2.73
C PHE A 115 -10.15 -7.94 1.40
N SER A 116 -9.81 -9.17 0.99
CA SER A 116 -9.04 -9.43 -0.22
C SER A 116 -9.79 -9.02 -1.48
N ALA A 117 -11.09 -9.33 -1.57
CA ALA A 117 -11.93 -8.92 -2.70
C ALA A 117 -11.99 -7.39 -2.81
N MET A 118 -12.27 -6.70 -1.71
CA MET A 118 -12.33 -5.23 -1.71
C MET A 118 -10.99 -4.56 -2.01
N PHE A 119 -9.88 -5.18 -1.60
CA PHE A 119 -8.55 -4.71 -1.92
C PHE A 119 -8.23 -4.90 -3.40
N LEU A 120 -8.53 -6.08 -3.96
CA LEU A 120 -8.30 -6.41 -5.37
C LEU A 120 -9.13 -5.51 -6.29
N ASP A 121 -10.45 -5.43 -6.04
CA ASP A 121 -11.40 -4.84 -6.98
C ASP A 121 -11.56 -3.32 -6.78
N TYR A 122 -10.65 -2.69 -6.02
CA TYR A 122 -10.72 -1.25 -5.85
C TYR A 122 -10.31 -0.54 -7.16
N SER A 123 -11.20 0.26 -7.69
CA SER A 123 -11.11 0.87 -9.02
C SER A 123 -9.81 1.65 -9.29
N LEU A 124 -9.16 2.20 -8.28
CA LEU A 124 -7.87 2.86 -8.41
C LEU A 124 -6.76 1.90 -8.86
N ILE A 125 -6.83 0.63 -8.44
CA ILE A 125 -5.86 -0.38 -8.89
C ILE A 125 -6.10 -0.71 -10.35
N ALA A 126 -7.36 -0.77 -10.80
CA ALA A 126 -7.69 -0.95 -12.20
C ALA A 126 -7.14 0.19 -13.08
N GLU A 127 -7.19 1.46 -12.61
CA GLU A 127 -6.55 2.58 -13.33
C GLU A 127 -5.06 2.36 -13.53
N VAL A 128 -4.38 1.74 -12.57
CA VAL A 128 -2.94 1.47 -12.68
C VAL A 128 -2.62 0.50 -13.80
N PHE A 129 -3.50 -0.48 -14.07
CA PHE A 129 -3.32 -1.47 -15.12
C PHE A 129 -3.44 -0.88 -16.54
N ILE A 130 -4.06 0.28 -16.72
CA ILE A 130 -4.12 0.99 -18.02
C ILE A 130 -2.72 1.44 -18.46
N TYR A 131 -1.72 1.46 -17.57
CA TYR A 131 -0.38 1.95 -17.85
C TYR A 131 0.66 0.84 -17.71
N TYR A 132 1.25 0.39 -18.80
CA TYR A 132 2.27 -0.67 -18.84
C TYR A 132 3.40 -0.47 -17.84
N LEU A 133 3.95 0.75 -17.73
CA LEU A 133 5.02 1.08 -16.78
C LEU A 133 4.58 0.98 -15.31
N GLN A 134 3.31 0.87 -15.03
CA GLN A 134 2.77 0.76 -13.68
C GLN A 134 2.40 -0.68 -13.29
N ASN A 135 2.58 -1.67 -14.17
CA ASN A 135 2.34 -3.08 -13.86
C ASN A 135 3.23 -3.62 -12.73
N GLY A 136 4.26 -2.89 -12.33
CA GLY A 136 5.04 -3.17 -11.12
C GLY A 136 4.35 -2.78 -9.80
N VAL A 137 3.24 -2.04 -9.81
CA VAL A 137 2.54 -1.59 -8.59
C VAL A 137 2.06 -2.74 -7.70
N PRO A 138 1.56 -3.88 -8.19
CA PRO A 138 1.24 -5.02 -7.35
C PRO A 138 2.42 -5.54 -6.51
N ILE A 139 3.64 -5.44 -7.03
CA ILE A 139 4.87 -5.80 -6.29
C ILE A 139 5.04 -4.89 -5.07
N ILE A 140 4.69 -3.59 -5.20
CA ILE A 140 4.73 -2.63 -4.10
C ILE A 140 3.89 -3.10 -2.92
N TYR A 141 2.64 -3.49 -3.17
CA TYR A 141 1.76 -3.95 -2.09
C TYR A 141 2.30 -5.21 -1.40
N THR A 142 2.92 -6.11 -2.16
CA THR A 142 3.55 -7.30 -1.60
C THR A 142 4.74 -6.94 -0.71
N LEU A 143 5.70 -6.17 -1.23
CA LEU A 143 6.91 -5.80 -0.51
C LEU A 143 6.61 -4.91 0.70
N VAL A 144 5.69 -3.97 0.55
CA VAL A 144 5.25 -3.12 1.65
C VAL A 144 4.51 -3.94 2.71
N GLY A 145 3.66 -4.90 2.31
CA GLY A 145 3.01 -5.82 3.26
C GLY A 145 4.03 -6.60 4.09
N MET A 146 5.10 -7.09 3.45
CA MET A 146 6.22 -7.76 4.15
C MET A 146 6.98 -6.81 5.08
N ALA A 147 7.23 -5.56 4.66
CA ALA A 147 7.90 -4.55 5.48
C ALA A 147 7.04 -4.15 6.70
N VAL A 148 5.73 -4.03 6.52
CA VAL A 148 4.76 -3.76 7.59
C VAL A 148 4.69 -4.92 8.58
N PHE A 149 4.75 -6.18 8.09
CA PHE A 149 4.87 -7.36 8.95
C PHE A 149 6.18 -7.32 9.77
N ASP A 150 7.29 -6.97 9.14
CA ASP A 150 8.60 -6.86 9.78
C ASP A 150 8.60 -5.77 10.86
N PHE A 151 7.96 -4.63 10.58
CA PHE A 151 7.72 -3.59 11.56
C PHE A 151 6.94 -4.13 12.78
N TYR A 152 5.82 -4.82 12.55
CA TYR A 152 5.00 -5.37 13.64
C TYR A 152 5.76 -6.42 14.45
N TYR A 153 6.50 -7.31 13.77
CA TYR A 153 7.31 -8.35 14.41
C TYR A 153 8.39 -7.73 15.31
N LEU A 154 9.08 -6.68 14.83
CA LEU A 154 10.11 -5.95 15.59
C LEU A 154 9.57 -5.38 16.91
N TYR A 155 8.31 -4.98 16.96
CA TYR A 155 7.72 -4.38 18.15
C TYR A 155 7.04 -5.37 19.08
N THR A 156 6.67 -6.54 18.61
CA THR A 156 6.00 -7.56 19.41
C THR A 156 6.97 -8.56 20.06
N HIS A 157 8.20 -8.66 19.53
CA HIS A 157 9.19 -9.61 20.02
C HIS A 157 10.37 -8.93 20.67
N ASP A 158 10.89 -9.58 21.74
CA ASP A 158 12.15 -9.19 22.35
C ASP A 158 13.29 -9.80 21.53
N LEU A 159 13.87 -8.98 20.66
CA LEU A 159 14.96 -9.34 19.76
C LEU A 159 16.29 -8.83 20.28
N GLU A 160 17.35 -9.61 20.05
CA GLU A 160 18.72 -9.16 20.25
C GLU A 160 19.05 -7.96 19.36
N GLN A 161 20.02 -7.15 19.76
CA GLN A 161 20.40 -5.94 19.02
C GLN A 161 20.78 -6.22 17.57
N LYS A 162 21.51 -7.33 17.31
CA LYS A 162 21.89 -7.75 15.95
C LYS A 162 20.67 -8.07 15.09
N GLN A 163 19.73 -8.80 15.64
CA GLN A 163 18.45 -9.13 14.95
C GLN A 163 17.65 -7.86 14.67
N ARG A 164 17.55 -6.94 15.64
CA ARG A 164 16.87 -5.64 15.42
C ARG A 164 17.47 -4.83 14.28
N ILE A 165 18.80 -4.82 14.15
CA ILE A 165 19.48 -4.14 13.04
C ILE A 165 19.12 -4.82 11.71
N LEU A 166 19.19 -6.14 11.65
CA LEU A 166 18.87 -6.91 10.44
C LEU A 166 17.42 -6.66 9.98
N HIS A 167 16.45 -6.64 10.90
CA HIS A 167 15.05 -6.32 10.61
C HIS A 167 14.89 -4.89 10.06
N LYS A 168 15.56 -3.91 10.64
CA LYS A 168 15.51 -2.52 10.15
C LYS A 168 16.11 -2.39 8.75
N LEU A 169 17.21 -3.07 8.47
CA LEU A 169 17.84 -3.10 7.14
C LEU A 169 16.94 -3.79 6.11
N GLY A 170 16.37 -4.96 6.47
CA GLY A 170 15.43 -5.67 5.61
C GLY A 170 14.20 -4.84 5.26
N MET A 171 13.60 -4.20 6.26
CA MET A 171 12.46 -3.29 6.09
C MET A 171 12.84 -2.10 5.18
N SER A 172 14.02 -1.47 5.40
CA SER A 172 14.50 -0.37 4.57
C SER A 172 14.68 -0.81 3.11
N LEU A 173 15.27 -1.98 2.87
CA LEU A 173 15.46 -2.52 1.54
C LEU A 173 14.12 -2.80 0.82
N LEU A 174 13.17 -3.44 1.51
CA LEU A 174 11.84 -3.72 0.95
C LEU A 174 11.12 -2.43 0.54
N VAL A 175 11.18 -1.40 1.40
CA VAL A 175 10.59 -0.10 1.11
C VAL A 175 11.35 0.63 0.00
N SER A 176 12.68 0.55 -0.05
CA SER A 176 13.53 1.16 -1.07
C SER A 176 13.21 0.63 -2.47
N VAL A 177 13.12 -0.70 -2.60
CA VAL A 177 12.71 -1.34 -3.87
C VAL A 177 11.30 -0.92 -4.25
N SER A 178 10.37 -0.88 -3.29
CA SER A 178 8.99 -0.46 -3.53
C SER A 178 8.91 0.99 -4.03
N VAL A 179 9.63 1.92 -3.40
CA VAL A 179 9.72 3.33 -3.81
C VAL A 179 10.41 3.47 -5.17
N GLY A 180 11.32 2.54 -5.50
CA GLY A 180 11.91 2.43 -6.83
C GLY A 180 10.90 2.07 -7.92
N PHE A 181 9.90 1.22 -7.65
CA PHE A 181 8.80 0.99 -8.59
C PHE A 181 7.93 2.23 -8.75
N TYR A 182 7.51 2.83 -7.65
CA TYR A 182 6.68 4.03 -7.66
C TYR A 182 6.76 4.78 -6.32
N GLU A 183 6.91 6.09 -6.35
CA GLU A 183 7.08 6.93 -5.14
C GLU A 183 5.93 6.81 -4.15
N ALA A 184 4.74 6.49 -4.63
CA ALA A 184 3.54 6.29 -3.81
C ALA A 184 3.68 5.15 -2.78
N ALA A 185 4.62 4.21 -2.99
CA ALA A 185 4.94 3.14 -2.05
C ALA A 185 5.28 3.66 -0.64
N ALA A 186 5.93 4.84 -0.55
CA ALA A 186 6.23 5.48 0.72
C ALA A 186 4.97 5.74 1.55
N ASN A 187 3.89 6.18 0.87
CA ASN A 187 2.62 6.44 1.53
C ASN A 187 1.86 5.15 1.87
N VAL A 188 1.94 4.13 1.01
CA VAL A 188 1.37 2.80 1.31
C VAL A 188 2.03 2.21 2.56
N PHE A 189 3.36 2.34 2.70
CA PHE A 189 4.08 1.88 3.90
C PHE A 189 3.65 2.64 5.16
N LEU A 190 3.64 3.98 5.13
CA LEU A 190 3.20 4.80 6.27
C LEU A 190 1.77 4.45 6.69
N THR A 191 0.84 4.44 5.73
CA THR A 191 -0.57 4.12 5.98
C THR A 191 -0.73 2.68 6.46
N GLY A 192 -0.02 1.73 5.87
CA GLY A 192 -0.03 0.33 6.28
C GLY A 192 0.40 0.15 7.75
N VAL A 193 1.47 0.81 8.17
CA VAL A 193 1.90 0.80 9.59
C VAL A 193 0.82 1.39 10.50
N LEU A 194 0.22 2.52 10.14
CA LEU A 194 -0.84 3.14 10.95
C LEU A 194 -2.08 2.23 11.05
N LEU A 195 -2.47 1.60 9.94
CA LEU A 195 -3.60 0.68 9.91
C LEU A 195 -3.39 -0.55 10.79
N ILE A 196 -2.21 -1.18 10.76
CA ILE A 196 -1.94 -2.34 11.64
C ILE A 196 -1.89 -1.93 13.11
N MET A 197 -1.44 -0.72 13.44
CA MET A 197 -1.51 -0.20 14.80
C MET A 197 -2.95 0.00 15.26
N ILE A 198 -3.86 0.44 14.37
CA ILE A 198 -5.28 0.51 14.63
C ILE A 198 -5.87 -0.90 14.84
N VAL A 199 -5.59 -1.83 13.93
CA VAL A 199 -6.05 -3.23 14.03
C VAL A 199 -5.60 -3.89 15.33
N ASP A 200 -4.35 -3.66 15.75
CA ASP A 200 -3.83 -4.18 17.02
C ASP A 200 -4.59 -3.65 18.25
N CYS A 201 -5.10 -2.41 18.19
CA CYS A 201 -5.93 -1.87 19.27
C CYS A 201 -7.26 -2.64 19.43
N PHE A 202 -7.76 -3.26 18.37
CA PHE A 202 -8.94 -4.14 18.40
C PHE A 202 -8.58 -5.61 18.64
N GLY A 203 -7.32 -5.99 18.44
CA GLY A 203 -6.82 -7.34 18.65
C GLY A 203 -6.68 -7.74 20.13
N ALA A 204 -6.36 -9.02 20.39
CA ALA A 204 -6.06 -9.53 21.74
C ALA A 204 -4.57 -9.44 22.06
N ASN A 205 -3.73 -9.43 21.06
CA ASN A 205 -2.29 -9.36 21.25
C ASN A 205 -1.91 -7.92 21.57
N HIS A 206 -1.14 -7.77 22.65
CA HIS A 206 -0.83 -6.46 23.18
C HIS A 206 0.45 -5.93 22.54
N MET A 207 0.31 -5.19 21.46
CA MET A 207 1.44 -4.42 20.96
C MET A 207 1.94 -3.45 22.04
N ARG A 208 3.24 -3.37 22.21
CA ARG A 208 3.87 -2.44 23.18
C ARG A 208 3.63 -0.95 22.82
N ILE A 209 3.10 -0.67 21.61
CA ILE A 209 2.87 0.69 21.08
C ILE A 209 1.51 1.26 21.52
N ARG A 210 1.07 1.05 22.72
CA ARG A 210 -0.19 1.68 23.22
C ARG A 210 0.03 3.02 23.93
N LYS A 211 1.28 3.43 24.07
CA LYS A 211 1.65 4.69 24.74
C LYS A 211 2.11 5.71 23.71
N PHE A 212 1.74 6.96 23.86
CA PHE A 212 2.15 8.05 22.96
C PHE A 212 3.68 8.12 22.73
N LYS A 213 4.49 7.90 23.78
CA LYS A 213 5.96 7.86 23.63
C LYS A 213 6.41 6.79 22.62
N GLN A 214 5.83 5.61 22.70
CA GLN A 214 6.17 4.50 21.79
C GLN A 214 5.69 4.79 20.36
N PHE A 215 4.52 5.45 20.20
CA PHE A 215 4.05 5.92 18.91
C PHE A 215 5.07 6.86 18.23
N PHE A 216 5.55 7.87 18.93
CA PHE A 216 6.54 8.79 18.34
C PHE A 216 7.85 8.09 18.00
N MET A 217 8.31 7.12 18.82
CA MET A 217 9.48 6.29 18.48
C MET A 217 9.22 5.44 17.22
N SER A 218 8.02 4.91 17.07
CA SER A 218 7.63 4.14 15.87
C SER A 218 7.57 5.02 14.64
N LEU A 219 6.96 6.19 14.75
CA LEU A 219 6.89 7.17 13.67
C LEU A 219 8.30 7.66 13.26
N PHE A 220 9.18 7.84 14.24
CA PHE A 220 10.58 8.18 13.97
C PHE A 220 11.31 7.04 13.22
N LEU A 221 11.05 5.77 13.59
CA LEU A 221 11.58 4.63 12.83
C LEU A 221 11.05 4.61 11.41
N VAL A 222 9.74 4.78 11.23
CA VAL A 222 9.11 4.85 9.89
C VAL A 222 9.73 5.97 9.07
N GLY A 223 9.88 7.17 9.66
CA GLY A 223 10.53 8.32 9.01
C GLY A 223 11.97 8.01 8.58
N ARG A 224 12.74 7.34 9.42
CA ARG A 224 14.11 6.92 9.07
C ARG A 224 14.14 5.92 7.93
N VAL A 225 13.26 4.91 7.95
CA VAL A 225 13.15 3.93 6.87
C VAL A 225 12.81 4.63 5.55
N LEU A 226 11.88 5.57 5.57
CA LEU A 226 11.51 6.34 4.37
C LEU A 226 12.66 7.21 3.85
N VAL A 227 13.40 7.87 4.74
CA VAL A 227 14.59 8.66 4.34
C VAL A 227 15.65 7.76 3.72
N TYR A 228 15.95 6.61 4.34
CA TYR A 228 16.91 5.65 3.77
C TYR A 228 16.43 5.12 2.42
N ALA A 229 15.15 4.76 2.29
CA ALA A 229 14.58 4.29 1.04
C ALA A 229 14.70 5.32 -0.11
N ILE A 230 14.48 6.60 0.18
CA ILE A 230 14.63 7.68 -0.81
C ILE A 230 16.10 7.86 -1.22
N VAL A 231 17.02 7.80 -0.25
CA VAL A 231 18.47 7.91 -0.52
C VAL A 231 18.95 6.70 -1.32
N GLU A 232 18.62 5.48 -0.90
CA GLU A 232 18.97 4.24 -1.59
C GLU A 232 18.42 4.22 -3.02
N ARG A 233 17.14 4.58 -3.20
CA ARG A 233 16.54 4.74 -4.53
C ARG A 233 17.37 5.68 -5.42
N SER A 234 17.74 6.85 -4.89
CA SER A 234 18.49 7.86 -5.65
C SER A 234 19.88 7.35 -6.03
N LEU A 235 20.55 6.64 -5.13
CA LEU A 235 21.86 6.03 -5.39
C LEU A 235 21.77 4.93 -6.44
N ILE A 236 20.83 3.99 -6.29
CA ILE A 236 20.64 2.87 -7.21
C ILE A 236 20.26 3.40 -8.60
N THR A 237 19.38 4.42 -8.68
CA THR A 237 19.04 5.06 -9.94
C THR A 237 20.28 5.58 -10.66
N LYS A 238 21.15 6.30 -9.97
CA LYS A 238 22.40 6.82 -10.57
C LYS A 238 23.32 5.69 -11.04
N VAL A 239 23.42 4.62 -10.27
CA VAL A 239 24.20 3.43 -10.64
C VAL A 239 23.61 2.76 -11.88
N CYS A 240 22.30 2.56 -11.93
CA CYS A 240 21.63 2.00 -13.11
C CYS A 240 21.84 2.88 -14.35
N MET A 241 21.68 4.21 -14.22
CA MET A 241 21.93 5.15 -15.31
C MET A 241 23.36 5.05 -15.84
N ALA A 242 24.35 4.97 -14.94
CA ALA A 242 25.76 4.82 -15.32
C ALA A 242 26.06 3.49 -16.00
N ILE A 243 25.50 2.37 -15.49
CA ILE A 243 25.73 1.02 -16.05
C ILE A 243 25.09 0.89 -17.44
N PHE A 244 23.88 1.41 -17.61
CA PHE A 244 23.11 1.24 -18.84
C PHE A 244 23.23 2.41 -19.83
N GLY A 245 24.02 3.43 -19.51
CA GLY A 245 24.23 4.60 -20.39
C GLY A 245 22.99 5.46 -20.60
N ILE A 246 22.09 5.52 -19.59
CA ILE A 246 20.83 6.26 -19.68
C ILE A 246 21.03 7.68 -19.15
N GLU A 247 20.63 8.67 -19.95
CA GLU A 247 20.71 10.08 -19.55
C GLU A 247 19.58 10.49 -18.59
N PRO A 248 19.84 11.41 -17.65
CA PRO A 248 18.81 11.93 -16.75
C PRO A 248 17.74 12.70 -17.52
N TYR A 249 16.48 12.38 -17.29
CA TYR A 249 15.38 13.13 -17.88
C TYR A 249 15.17 14.46 -17.15
N SER A 250 15.28 15.57 -17.88
CA SER A 250 15.30 16.93 -17.31
C SER A 250 13.95 17.43 -16.78
N TYR A 251 12.85 16.76 -17.08
CA TYR A 251 11.49 17.22 -16.78
C TYR A 251 11.14 17.22 -15.27
N ARG A 252 11.81 16.40 -14.45
CA ARG A 252 11.65 16.37 -12.99
C ARG A 252 12.92 16.81 -12.28
N SER A 253 13.15 18.12 -12.19
CA SER A 253 14.21 18.63 -11.33
C SER A 253 13.93 18.30 -9.85
N ALA A 254 14.96 17.89 -9.12
CA ALA A 254 14.89 17.58 -7.67
C ALA A 254 14.34 18.74 -6.80
N GLY A 255 14.18 19.93 -7.36
CA GLY A 255 13.59 21.10 -6.66
C GLY A 255 12.09 21.03 -6.43
N SER A 256 11.37 20.01 -6.96
CA SER A 256 9.92 19.90 -6.80
C SER A 256 9.49 19.32 -5.45
N MET A 257 10.33 18.51 -4.77
CA MET A 257 9.95 17.78 -3.54
C MET A 257 9.76 18.66 -2.29
N LEU A 258 10.18 19.91 -2.29
CA LEU A 258 10.00 20.84 -1.16
C LEU A 258 9.33 22.14 -1.60
N ARG A 259 8.57 22.09 -2.70
CA ARG A 259 7.90 23.26 -3.27
C ARG A 259 6.95 23.93 -2.29
N ILE A 260 6.34 23.14 -1.38
CA ILE A 260 5.46 23.66 -0.34
C ILE A 260 6.16 24.66 0.59
N LEU A 261 7.46 24.48 0.86
CA LEU A 261 8.22 25.41 1.70
C LEU A 261 8.35 26.80 1.07
N LYS A 262 8.35 26.86 -0.28
CA LYS A 262 8.34 28.14 -1.02
C LYS A 262 6.96 28.77 -1.11
N TYR A 263 5.89 27.97 -1.02
CA TYR A 263 4.52 28.41 -1.21
C TYR A 263 3.58 27.82 -0.14
N PRO A 264 3.77 28.12 1.16
CA PRO A 264 2.98 27.51 2.25
C PRO A 264 1.49 27.82 2.17
N GLY A 265 1.10 28.95 1.57
CA GLY A 265 -0.31 29.30 1.34
C GLY A 265 -1.09 28.34 0.46
N ARG A 266 -0.40 27.43 -0.30
CA ARG A 266 -1.05 26.41 -1.13
C ARG A 266 -1.60 25.21 -0.36
N ILE A 267 -1.23 25.04 0.91
CA ILE A 267 -1.65 23.89 1.74
C ILE A 267 -3.16 23.70 1.70
N LEU A 268 -3.92 24.75 2.01
CA LEU A 268 -5.40 24.69 2.02
C LEU A 268 -5.97 24.42 0.62
N THR A 269 -5.35 24.99 -0.42
CA THR A 269 -5.77 24.76 -1.80
C THR A 269 -5.57 23.29 -2.19
N ILE A 270 -4.43 22.69 -1.84
CA ILE A 270 -4.11 21.28 -2.11
C ILE A 270 -5.10 20.36 -1.36
N ILE A 271 -5.32 20.61 -0.07
CA ILE A 271 -6.27 19.84 0.74
C ILE A 271 -7.67 19.92 0.13
N ARG A 272 -8.12 21.15 -0.21
CA ARG A 272 -9.44 21.36 -0.83
C ARG A 272 -9.54 20.65 -2.18
N GLN A 273 -8.52 20.70 -3.00
CA GLN A 273 -8.50 20.04 -4.31
C GLN A 273 -8.59 18.52 -4.16
N ILE A 274 -7.77 17.92 -3.29
CA ILE A 274 -7.80 16.47 -3.02
C ILE A 274 -9.18 16.05 -2.50
N LEU A 275 -9.74 16.75 -1.52
CA LEU A 275 -11.07 16.42 -1.01
C LEU A 275 -12.15 16.59 -2.07
N ARG A 276 -12.05 17.63 -2.90
CA ARG A 276 -12.97 17.83 -4.03
C ARG A 276 -12.89 16.64 -5.01
N ASP A 277 -11.69 16.23 -5.39
CA ASP A 277 -11.49 15.17 -6.36
C ASP A 277 -12.02 13.82 -5.84
N TYR A 278 -11.87 13.55 -4.55
CA TYR A 278 -12.40 12.32 -3.93
C TYR A 278 -13.90 12.33 -3.63
N VAL A 279 -14.48 13.50 -3.33
CA VAL A 279 -15.87 13.62 -2.89
C VAL A 279 -16.80 13.97 -4.04
N PHE A 280 -16.38 14.83 -4.97
CA PHE A 280 -17.27 15.46 -5.95
C PHE A 280 -16.94 15.12 -7.41
N VAL A 281 -15.70 14.78 -7.72
CA VAL A 281 -15.32 14.46 -9.10
C VAL A 281 -15.31 12.95 -9.27
N GLY A 282 -16.43 12.40 -9.74
CA GLY A 282 -16.46 11.03 -10.24
C GLY A 282 -15.67 10.95 -11.52
N LEU A 283 -14.51 10.37 -11.48
CA LEU A 283 -13.89 9.81 -12.66
C LEU A 283 -14.79 8.65 -13.12
N ALA A 284 -14.89 8.43 -14.44
CA ALA A 284 -15.85 7.49 -15.03
C ALA A 284 -15.79 6.05 -14.46
N TYR A 285 -14.65 5.69 -13.84
CA TYR A 285 -14.36 4.39 -13.22
C TYR A 285 -14.33 4.44 -11.68
N TYR A 286 -14.71 5.56 -11.06
CA TYR A 286 -14.66 5.72 -9.61
C TYR A 286 -16.05 5.92 -9.01
N PRO A 287 -16.54 4.99 -8.16
CA PRO A 287 -17.84 5.17 -7.53
C PRO A 287 -17.77 6.30 -6.48
N ILE A 288 -18.34 7.45 -6.80
CA ILE A 288 -18.33 8.69 -5.99
C ILE A 288 -18.69 8.43 -4.53
N GLY A 289 -19.72 7.61 -4.29
CA GLY A 289 -20.19 7.35 -2.94
C GLY A 289 -19.27 6.47 -2.09
N LEU A 290 -18.40 5.67 -2.71
CA LEU A 290 -17.60 4.68 -1.98
C LEU A 290 -16.60 5.32 -1.02
N PHE A 291 -15.86 6.34 -1.47
CA PHE A 291 -14.90 7.03 -0.61
C PHE A 291 -15.60 7.76 0.55
N VAL A 292 -16.73 8.41 0.28
CA VAL A 292 -17.51 9.10 1.32
C VAL A 292 -18.07 8.11 2.33
N ALA A 293 -18.70 7.04 1.85
CA ALA A 293 -19.27 6.00 2.71
C ALA A 293 -18.20 5.33 3.60
N THR A 294 -17.05 4.98 3.02
CA THR A 294 -15.94 4.39 3.78
C THR A 294 -15.31 5.38 4.74
N SER A 295 -15.25 6.67 4.41
CA SER A 295 -14.77 7.71 5.32
C SER A 295 -15.69 7.88 6.52
N ILE A 296 -17.00 7.93 6.30
CA ILE A 296 -18.00 7.98 7.38
C ILE A 296 -17.88 6.74 8.26
N LEU A 297 -17.82 5.56 7.65
CA LEU A 297 -17.69 4.29 8.35
C LEU A 297 -16.40 4.26 9.20
N PHE A 298 -15.27 4.73 8.64
CA PHE A 298 -14.01 4.83 9.36
C PHE A 298 -14.12 5.72 10.60
N ILE A 299 -14.71 6.91 10.45
CA ILE A 299 -14.92 7.85 11.57
C ILE A 299 -15.77 7.18 12.65
N VAL A 300 -16.87 6.54 12.27
CA VAL A 300 -17.76 5.83 13.22
C VAL A 300 -17.01 4.73 13.96
N ILE A 301 -16.24 3.88 13.24
CA ILE A 301 -15.46 2.79 13.85
C ILE A 301 -14.42 3.34 14.83
N ILE A 302 -13.69 4.39 14.46
CA ILE A 302 -12.64 4.98 15.29
C ILE A 302 -13.24 5.63 16.55
N ILE A 303 -14.35 6.36 16.44
CA ILE A 303 -15.03 6.97 17.59
C ILE A 303 -15.62 5.87 18.49
N ALA A 304 -16.38 4.94 17.94
CA ALA A 304 -16.97 3.83 18.70
C ALA A 304 -15.90 2.98 19.39
N GLY A 305 -14.82 2.63 18.67
CA GLY A 305 -13.70 1.89 19.23
C GLY A 305 -12.98 2.66 20.34
N SER A 306 -12.78 3.97 20.19
CA SER A 306 -12.18 4.82 21.22
C SER A 306 -13.03 4.87 22.49
N ILE A 307 -14.35 4.99 22.35
CA ILE A 307 -15.30 5.01 23.49
C ILE A 307 -15.35 3.63 24.16
N TYR A 308 -15.52 2.55 23.37
CA TYR A 308 -15.67 1.19 23.89
C TYR A 308 -14.40 0.69 24.61
N LYS A 309 -13.23 0.92 24.02
CA LYS A 309 -11.93 0.54 24.64
C LYS A 309 -11.45 1.59 25.67
N LYS A 310 -12.19 2.70 25.88
CA LYS A 310 -11.79 3.85 26.74
C LYS A 310 -10.35 4.31 26.44
N ASN A 311 -10.01 4.41 25.14
CA ASN A 311 -8.65 4.68 24.69
C ASN A 311 -8.63 5.76 23.60
N LEU A 312 -8.30 7.00 23.96
CA LEU A 312 -8.16 8.14 23.05
C LEU A 312 -7.03 7.96 22.02
N TYR A 313 -6.13 7.01 22.27
CA TYR A 313 -5.05 6.69 21.32
C TYR A 313 -5.59 6.20 19.97
N ILE A 314 -6.73 5.47 19.97
CA ILE A 314 -7.39 5.00 18.74
C ILE A 314 -7.85 6.19 17.90
N LEU A 315 -8.45 7.19 18.53
CA LEU A 315 -8.89 8.42 17.85
C LEU A 315 -7.71 9.16 17.24
N PHE A 316 -6.62 9.30 17.99
CA PHE A 316 -5.40 9.93 17.52
C PHE A 316 -4.80 9.20 16.31
N LEU A 317 -4.70 7.86 16.37
CA LEU A 317 -4.25 7.06 15.24
C LEU A 317 -5.15 7.22 14.01
N GLY A 318 -6.47 7.24 14.21
CA GLY A 318 -7.43 7.43 13.14
C GLY A 318 -7.25 8.77 12.41
N ILE A 319 -7.06 9.86 13.16
CA ILE A 319 -6.81 11.19 12.58
C ILE A 319 -5.52 11.20 11.74
N ILE A 320 -4.42 10.63 12.27
CA ILE A 320 -3.15 10.61 11.55
C ILE A 320 -3.22 9.68 10.33
N CYS A 321 -3.88 8.53 10.47
CA CYS A 321 -4.08 7.60 9.37
C CYS A 321 -4.86 8.26 8.22
N TYR A 322 -5.92 8.99 8.53
CA TYR A 322 -6.67 9.75 7.53
C TYR A 322 -5.82 10.88 6.94
N GLY A 323 -5.03 11.57 7.77
CA GLY A 323 -4.08 12.60 7.35
C GLY A 323 -3.00 12.10 6.38
N SER A 324 -2.70 10.79 6.40
CA SER A 324 -1.69 10.20 5.49
C SER A 324 -2.05 10.35 4.00
N ILE A 325 -3.34 10.57 3.66
CA ILE A 325 -3.80 10.86 2.29
C ILE A 325 -3.06 12.07 1.68
N PHE A 326 -2.68 13.02 2.51
CA PHE A 326 -2.09 14.29 2.06
C PHE A 326 -0.55 14.26 2.01
N VAL A 327 0.09 13.23 2.58
CA VAL A 327 1.54 13.19 2.85
C VAL A 327 2.38 13.29 1.58
N LEU A 328 1.93 12.75 0.44
CA LEU A 328 2.68 12.87 -0.82
C LEU A 328 2.46 14.21 -1.53
N SER A 329 1.24 14.71 -1.52
CA SER A 329 0.85 15.93 -2.24
C SER A 329 1.39 17.19 -1.58
N LEU A 330 1.40 17.23 -0.25
CA LEU A 330 1.83 18.42 0.50
C LEU A 330 3.29 18.80 0.22
N PRO A 331 4.28 17.90 0.32
CA PRO A 331 5.67 18.26 0.02
C PRO A 331 5.89 18.74 -1.41
N GLN A 332 5.16 18.16 -2.37
CA GLN A 332 5.26 18.54 -3.77
C GLN A 332 4.61 19.90 -4.09
N GLY A 333 3.79 20.41 -3.17
CA GLY A 333 3.10 21.69 -3.34
C GLY A 333 2.05 21.68 -4.44
N ASP A 334 1.52 20.47 -4.76
CA ASP A 334 0.48 20.26 -5.76
C ASP A 334 -0.36 19.02 -5.44
N ALA A 335 -1.63 18.99 -5.86
CA ALA A 335 -2.43 17.79 -5.79
C ALA A 335 -1.94 16.79 -6.83
N LEU A 336 -1.56 15.60 -6.37
CA LEU A 336 -1.11 14.53 -7.25
C LEU A 336 -2.29 13.89 -7.99
N PRO A 337 -2.05 13.31 -9.18
CA PRO A 337 -3.03 12.51 -9.86
C PRO A 337 -3.60 11.41 -8.95
N TYR A 338 -4.87 11.07 -9.14
CA TYR A 338 -5.60 10.13 -8.30
C TYR A 338 -4.86 8.78 -8.15
N ARG A 339 -4.34 8.24 -9.26
CA ARG A 339 -3.54 7.00 -9.29
C ARG A 339 -2.28 7.01 -8.40
N SER A 340 -1.82 8.19 -7.99
CA SER A 340 -0.67 8.29 -7.06
C SER A 340 -1.04 8.00 -5.60
N ASN A 341 -2.34 7.88 -5.28
CA ASN A 341 -2.81 7.63 -3.92
C ASN A 341 -3.12 6.14 -3.69
N LEU A 342 -2.18 5.27 -4.05
CA LEU A 342 -2.27 3.81 -3.93
C LEU A 342 -2.74 3.32 -2.55
N MET A 343 -2.42 4.07 -1.50
CA MET A 343 -2.80 3.71 -0.13
C MET A 343 -4.31 3.67 0.10
N ILE A 344 -5.14 4.31 -0.75
CA ILE A 344 -6.60 4.36 -0.58
C ILE A 344 -7.22 2.97 -0.78
N ALA A 345 -6.73 2.18 -1.72
CA ALA A 345 -7.19 0.81 -1.92
C ALA A 345 -7.06 -0.02 -0.63
N LEU A 346 -5.89 0.09 0.02
CA LEU A 346 -5.63 -0.57 1.29
C LEU A 346 -6.49 0.01 2.42
N LEU A 347 -6.64 1.34 2.48
CA LEU A 347 -7.46 2.02 3.49
C LEU A 347 -8.92 1.58 3.41
N VAL A 348 -9.52 1.59 2.23
CA VAL A 348 -10.93 1.21 2.02
C VAL A 348 -11.15 -0.26 2.40
N ALA A 349 -10.32 -1.17 1.91
CA ALA A 349 -10.41 -2.59 2.27
C ALA A 349 -10.28 -2.80 3.78
N MET A 350 -9.37 -2.06 4.42
CA MET A 350 -9.13 -2.16 5.86
C MET A 350 -10.29 -1.59 6.69
N VAL A 351 -10.93 -0.50 6.24
CA VAL A 351 -12.12 0.06 6.92
C VAL A 351 -13.26 -0.94 6.93
N LEU A 352 -13.52 -1.59 5.80
CA LEU A 352 -14.53 -2.65 5.72
C LEU A 352 -14.16 -3.85 6.60
N PHE A 353 -12.89 -4.24 6.61
CA PHE A 353 -12.41 -5.29 7.49
C PHE A 353 -12.59 -4.96 8.98
N LEU A 354 -12.27 -3.74 9.40
CA LEU A 354 -12.48 -3.26 10.76
C LEU A 354 -13.97 -3.29 11.16
N SER A 355 -14.88 -2.98 10.23
CA SER A 355 -16.32 -3.08 10.49
C SER A 355 -16.75 -4.50 10.80
N LEU A 356 -16.17 -5.49 10.11
CA LEU A 356 -16.43 -6.91 10.37
C LEU A 356 -15.92 -7.38 11.74
N ILE A 357 -14.80 -6.82 12.22
CA ILE A 357 -14.31 -7.08 13.59
C ILE A 357 -15.35 -6.60 14.60
N HIS A 358 -15.87 -5.38 14.43
CA HIS A 358 -16.88 -4.82 15.34
C HIS A 358 -18.19 -5.61 15.35
N ILE A 359 -18.63 -6.14 14.22
CA ILE A 359 -19.84 -6.96 14.13
C ILE A 359 -19.65 -8.34 14.80
N SER A 360 -18.45 -8.90 14.72
CA SER A 360 -18.17 -10.25 15.27
C SER A 360 -17.90 -10.27 16.78
N GLU A 361 -17.43 -9.18 17.39
CA GLU A 361 -17.15 -9.11 18.84
C GLU A 361 -18.41 -9.25 19.71
N PRO A 362 -19.54 -8.53 19.49
CA PRO A 362 -20.75 -8.65 20.32
C PRO A 362 -21.42 -10.02 20.20
N THR A 363 -21.36 -10.63 19.02
CA THR A 363 -21.96 -11.96 18.78
C THR A 363 -21.26 -13.06 19.60
N ARG A 364 -19.96 -12.94 19.83
CA ARG A 364 -19.23 -13.86 20.70
C ARG A 364 -19.56 -13.66 22.19
N LEU A 365 -19.75 -12.42 22.63
CA LEU A 365 -20.16 -12.13 24.02
C LEU A 365 -21.58 -12.63 24.31
N ALA A 366 -22.50 -12.52 23.34
CA ALA A 366 -23.85 -13.04 23.46
C ALA A 366 -23.94 -14.59 23.42
N LEU A 367 -22.93 -15.29 22.90
CA LEU A 367 -22.86 -16.75 22.87
C LEU A 367 -22.18 -17.34 24.14
N ILE A 368 -21.58 -16.51 24.98
CA ILE A 368 -20.88 -16.89 26.21
C ILE A 368 -21.75 -16.54 27.45
N SER A 369 -22.76 -15.71 27.29
CA SER A 369 -23.80 -15.40 28.31
C SER A 369 -24.98 -16.35 28.18
#